data_249e0a98dc2da549d00eeb4730e6e492
#
_entry.id   249e0a98dc2da549d00eeb4730e6e492
#
_cell.length_a   1.000
_cell.length_b   1.000
_cell.length_c   1.000
_cell.angle_alpha   90.00
_cell.angle_beta   90.00
_cell.angle_gamma   90.00
#
_symmetry.space_group_name_H-M   'P 1'
#
loop_
_entity.id
_entity.type
_entity.pdbx_description
1 polymer ?
#
loop_
_entity_poly.entity_id
_entity_poly.type
_entity_poly.pdbx_seq_one_letter_code
_entity_poly.pdbx_strand_id
1 'polypeptide(L)'
;MAFTKDQALALLKNASQEQRLGHAYLITGSFHDGMETIAEELACMVLPCSLLEVKMHPDVHMVEPESKSRKILTEQMRHLEEALHLKPQQSDYKVAIIHDAERMMPSAANAFLKTLEEPPDQTLLLLTTSLPEALLETIRSRCIRLPLYSSEEPPQGEYEKKATAWMDSFFGEGAIYDVAAAFQLARHFQGLLAAIREEASESAEEEFHLEKQHFGKTTEGNWEGAREQYFKATAEASVLSHRSLLIDVVAAHFGKQLKEASQISSQKEIVRLLRALETVEKLRASLEGGVQEALALEAGFLELVNTASKE
;
A
#
# COMPACT_ATOMS: atom_id res chain seq x y z
N MET A 1 8.93 10.11 -13.79
CA MET A 1 8.13 11.29 -13.36
C MET A 1 6.91 10.73 -12.67
N ALA A 2 6.65 11.12 -11.43
CA ALA A 2 5.47 10.66 -10.66
C ALA A 2 4.33 11.68 -10.81
N PHE A 3 3.08 11.24 -10.63
CA PHE A 3 1.86 12.01 -10.85
C PHE A 3 1.11 12.20 -9.53
N THR A 4 0.45 13.35 -9.36
CA THR A 4 -0.61 13.43 -8.36
C THR A 4 -1.82 12.61 -8.82
N LYS A 5 -2.71 12.26 -7.87
CA LYS A 5 -3.96 11.54 -8.18
C LYS A 5 -4.74 12.22 -9.30
N ASP A 6 -4.93 13.55 -9.23
CA ASP A 6 -5.69 14.30 -10.25
C ASP A 6 -5.01 14.29 -11.62
N GLN A 7 -3.66 14.40 -11.66
CA GLN A 7 -2.91 14.33 -12.89
C GLN A 7 -3.00 12.94 -13.53
N ALA A 8 -2.89 11.89 -12.73
CA ALA A 8 -3.05 10.51 -13.20
C ALA A 8 -4.44 10.27 -13.77
N LEU A 9 -5.49 10.70 -13.06
CA LEU A 9 -6.88 10.58 -13.54
C LEU A 9 -7.13 11.35 -14.82
N ALA A 10 -6.61 12.58 -14.95
CA ALA A 10 -6.75 13.37 -16.17
C ALA A 10 -6.08 12.68 -17.36
N LEU A 11 -4.88 12.12 -17.16
CA LEU A 11 -4.15 11.37 -18.18
C LEU A 11 -4.91 10.12 -18.63
N LEU A 12 -5.45 9.36 -17.67
CA LEU A 12 -6.21 8.13 -17.93
C LEU A 12 -7.55 8.42 -18.61
N LYS A 13 -8.27 9.48 -18.21
CA LYS A 13 -9.51 9.94 -18.88
C LYS A 13 -9.26 10.31 -20.33
N ASN A 14 -8.19 11.04 -20.61
CA ASN A 14 -7.83 11.38 -21.99
C ASN A 14 -7.50 10.11 -22.81
N ALA A 15 -6.73 9.17 -22.23
CA ALA A 15 -6.41 7.90 -22.89
C ALA A 15 -7.67 7.05 -23.16
N SER A 16 -8.63 7.06 -22.24
CA SER A 16 -9.92 6.36 -22.39
C SER A 16 -10.76 6.98 -23.51
N GLN A 17 -10.88 8.30 -23.56
CA GLN A 17 -11.63 9.01 -24.61
C GLN A 17 -11.04 8.78 -26.00
N GLU A 18 -9.72 8.64 -26.08
CA GLU A 18 -9.00 8.38 -27.34
C GLU A 18 -8.90 6.88 -27.66
N GLN A 19 -9.56 6.01 -26.87
CA GLN A 19 -9.52 4.54 -27.02
C GLN A 19 -8.09 3.97 -27.01
N ARG A 20 -7.20 4.57 -26.21
CA ARG A 20 -5.78 4.20 -26.11
C ARG A 20 -5.39 3.68 -24.72
N LEU A 21 -6.37 3.20 -23.95
CA LEU A 21 -6.07 2.55 -22.68
C LEU A 21 -5.26 1.28 -22.95
N GLY A 22 -4.18 1.11 -22.19
CA GLY A 22 -3.42 -0.14 -22.17
C GLY A 22 -4.21 -1.25 -21.47
N HIS A 23 -3.79 -2.47 -21.68
CA HIS A 23 -4.41 -3.64 -21.05
C HIS A 23 -3.92 -3.91 -19.63
N ALA A 24 -2.74 -3.40 -19.24
CA ALA A 24 -2.16 -3.64 -17.92
C ALA A 24 -1.47 -2.39 -17.35
N TYR A 25 -1.81 -2.03 -16.12
CA TYR A 25 -1.22 -0.92 -15.39
C TYR A 25 -0.62 -1.40 -14.07
N LEU A 26 0.57 -0.85 -13.74
CA LEU A 26 1.21 -0.98 -12.44
C LEU A 26 1.17 0.38 -11.75
N ILE A 27 0.24 0.52 -10.83
CA ILE A 27 0.02 1.73 -10.04
C ILE A 27 0.92 1.64 -8.81
N THR A 28 1.85 2.58 -8.66
CA THR A 28 2.83 2.55 -7.58
C THR A 28 2.76 3.83 -6.76
N GLY A 29 2.97 3.73 -5.46
CA GLY A 29 2.94 4.87 -4.54
C GLY A 29 2.90 4.40 -3.09
N SER A 30 2.75 5.34 -2.15
CA SER A 30 2.45 5.00 -0.77
C SER A 30 0.96 4.69 -0.59
N PHE A 31 0.60 4.11 0.53
CA PHE A 31 -0.78 3.73 0.82
C PHE A 31 -1.78 4.90 0.72
N HIS A 32 -1.37 6.09 1.14
CA HIS A 32 -2.23 7.29 1.09
C HIS A 32 -2.22 8.03 -0.26
N ASP A 33 -1.40 7.63 -1.22
CA ASP A 33 -1.35 8.27 -2.55
C ASP A 33 -2.59 7.98 -3.42
N GLY A 34 -3.51 7.16 -2.92
CA GLY A 34 -4.79 6.86 -3.57
C GLY A 34 -4.68 5.82 -4.67
N MET A 35 -3.71 4.90 -4.59
CA MET A 35 -3.53 3.81 -5.57
C MET A 35 -4.80 2.99 -5.79
N GLU A 36 -5.49 2.61 -4.70
CA GLU A 36 -6.73 1.84 -4.77
C GLU A 36 -7.83 2.65 -5.47
N THR A 37 -7.98 3.94 -5.11
CA THR A 37 -8.97 4.80 -5.74
C THR A 37 -8.69 4.96 -7.23
N ILE A 38 -7.43 5.10 -7.65
CA ILE A 38 -7.07 5.17 -9.06
C ILE A 38 -7.42 3.86 -9.78
N ALA A 39 -7.17 2.71 -9.17
CA ALA A 39 -7.54 1.41 -9.74
C ALA A 39 -9.06 1.29 -9.90
N GLU A 40 -9.83 1.67 -8.87
CA GLU A 40 -11.29 1.66 -8.92
C GLU A 40 -11.84 2.65 -9.95
N GLU A 41 -11.31 3.88 -10.02
CA GLU A 41 -11.72 4.86 -11.04
C GLU A 41 -11.38 4.38 -12.46
N LEU A 42 -10.24 3.72 -12.64
CA LEU A 42 -9.86 3.15 -13.93
C LEU A 42 -10.82 2.01 -14.33
N ALA A 43 -11.23 1.19 -13.38
CA ALA A 43 -12.26 0.16 -13.60
C ALA A 43 -13.58 0.81 -14.05
N CYS A 44 -14.04 1.88 -13.39
CA CYS A 44 -15.25 2.61 -13.77
C CYS A 44 -15.16 3.33 -15.14
N MET A 45 -13.96 3.53 -15.69
CA MET A 45 -13.82 4.08 -17.05
C MET A 45 -14.17 3.08 -18.15
N VAL A 46 -14.05 1.79 -17.87
CA VAL A 46 -14.33 0.70 -18.82
C VAL A 46 -15.60 -0.08 -18.48
N LEU A 47 -16.08 0.04 -17.24
CA LEU A 47 -17.31 -0.60 -16.75
C LEU A 47 -18.39 0.45 -16.51
N PRO A 48 -19.67 0.14 -16.80
CA PRO A 48 -20.80 1.05 -16.52
C PRO A 48 -21.20 0.99 -15.04
N CYS A 49 -20.29 1.33 -14.12
CA CYS A 49 -20.55 1.31 -12.69
C CYS A 49 -19.98 2.56 -11.98
N SER A 50 -20.51 2.86 -10.80
CA SER A 50 -19.97 3.88 -9.91
C SER A 50 -18.87 3.31 -9.01
N LEU A 51 -18.06 4.18 -8.39
CA LEU A 51 -17.03 3.78 -7.43
C LEU A 51 -17.56 2.92 -6.26
N LEU A 52 -18.80 3.19 -5.82
CA LEU A 52 -19.43 2.42 -4.74
C LEU A 52 -19.82 0.99 -5.17
N GLU A 53 -20.03 0.79 -6.45
CA GLU A 53 -20.48 -0.50 -7.02
C GLU A 53 -19.33 -1.35 -7.55
N VAL A 54 -18.17 -0.76 -7.77
CA VAL A 54 -17.01 -1.44 -8.40
C VAL A 54 -16.65 -2.75 -7.70
N LYS A 55 -16.60 -2.74 -6.36
CA LYS A 55 -16.22 -3.93 -5.57
C LYS A 55 -17.25 -5.07 -5.63
N MET A 56 -18.49 -4.76 -6.02
CA MET A 56 -19.58 -5.74 -6.12
C MET A 56 -19.96 -6.07 -7.57
N HIS A 57 -19.26 -5.44 -8.55
CA HIS A 57 -19.57 -5.64 -9.96
C HIS A 57 -19.12 -7.05 -10.41
N PRO A 58 -19.98 -7.86 -11.07
CA PRO A 58 -19.68 -9.25 -11.41
C PRO A 58 -18.51 -9.42 -12.41
N ASP A 59 -18.19 -8.37 -13.18
CA ASP A 59 -17.07 -8.38 -14.12
C ASP A 59 -15.79 -7.76 -13.52
N VAL A 60 -15.77 -7.48 -12.21
CA VAL A 60 -14.58 -7.08 -11.46
C VAL A 60 -14.12 -8.24 -10.58
N HIS A 61 -12.86 -8.61 -10.74
CA HIS A 61 -12.22 -9.67 -9.99
C HIS A 61 -11.08 -9.08 -9.17
N MET A 62 -11.24 -9.09 -7.84
CA MET A 62 -10.23 -8.57 -6.92
C MET A 62 -9.42 -9.69 -6.32
N VAL A 63 -8.10 -9.48 -6.22
CA VAL A 63 -7.18 -10.37 -5.54
C VAL A 63 -6.39 -9.55 -4.53
N GLU A 64 -6.42 -10.01 -3.29
CA GLU A 64 -5.67 -9.43 -2.18
C GLU A 64 -5.06 -10.53 -1.31
N PRO A 65 -4.04 -10.22 -0.49
CA PRO A 65 -3.42 -11.22 0.37
C PRO A 65 -4.36 -11.68 1.48
N GLU A 66 -5.01 -12.83 1.33
CA GLU A 66 -5.97 -13.42 2.30
C GLU A 66 -5.31 -14.39 3.30
N SER A 67 -4.07 -14.84 3.02
CA SER A 67 -3.39 -15.82 3.88
C SER A 67 -2.89 -15.17 5.18
N LYS A 68 -2.73 -15.97 6.26
CA LYS A 68 -2.08 -15.51 7.51
C LYS A 68 -0.69 -14.92 7.30
N SER A 69 0.02 -15.35 6.29
CA SER A 69 1.33 -14.81 5.90
C SER A 69 1.22 -13.57 5.00
N ARG A 70 0.01 -13.06 4.76
CA ARG A 70 -0.28 -11.93 3.86
C ARG A 70 0.39 -12.09 2.50
N LYS A 71 0.25 -13.29 1.91
CA LYS A 71 0.76 -13.60 0.57
C LYS A 71 -0.37 -13.96 -0.37
N ILE A 72 -0.23 -13.55 -1.63
CA ILE A 72 -1.09 -13.97 -2.72
C ILE A 72 -0.61 -15.34 -3.21
N LEU A 73 -1.48 -16.33 -3.12
CA LEU A 73 -1.17 -17.72 -3.44
C LEU A 73 -1.39 -18.02 -4.91
N THR A 74 -0.74 -19.06 -5.41
CA THR A 74 -0.90 -19.51 -6.80
C THR A 74 -2.36 -19.90 -7.13
N GLU A 75 -3.09 -20.42 -6.16
CA GLU A 75 -4.50 -20.81 -6.31
C GLU A 75 -5.40 -19.60 -6.57
N GLN A 76 -5.20 -18.49 -5.83
CA GLN A 76 -5.92 -17.23 -6.06
C GLN A 76 -5.70 -16.72 -7.50
N MET A 77 -4.44 -16.76 -7.97
CA MET A 77 -4.12 -16.33 -9.34
C MET A 77 -4.71 -17.25 -10.41
N ARG A 78 -4.79 -18.57 -10.17
CA ARG A 78 -5.47 -19.50 -11.08
C ARG A 78 -6.98 -19.23 -11.16
N HIS A 79 -7.63 -19.01 -10.02
CA HIS A 79 -9.05 -18.62 -10.00
C HIS A 79 -9.30 -17.33 -10.75
N LEU A 80 -8.39 -16.32 -10.59
CA LEU A 80 -8.46 -15.09 -11.36
C LEU A 80 -8.35 -15.38 -12.87
N GLU A 81 -7.36 -16.16 -13.30
CA GLU A 81 -7.16 -16.53 -14.72
C GLU A 81 -8.41 -17.24 -15.29
N GLU A 82 -8.97 -18.20 -14.58
CA GLU A 82 -10.20 -18.90 -14.97
C GLU A 82 -11.36 -17.91 -15.15
N ALA A 83 -11.56 -16.99 -14.19
CA ALA A 83 -12.61 -15.99 -14.27
C ALA A 83 -12.40 -15.03 -15.46
N LEU A 84 -11.17 -14.64 -15.76
CA LEU A 84 -10.85 -13.77 -16.89
C LEU A 84 -11.05 -14.45 -18.25
N HIS A 85 -11.00 -15.78 -18.33
CA HIS A 85 -11.30 -16.53 -19.55
C HIS A 85 -12.81 -16.68 -19.83
N LEU A 86 -13.66 -16.43 -18.82
CA LEU A 86 -15.11 -16.43 -19.03
C LEU A 86 -15.56 -15.16 -19.78
N LYS A 87 -16.76 -15.20 -20.35
CA LYS A 87 -17.36 -14.00 -20.94
C LYS A 87 -17.82 -13.04 -19.85
N PRO A 88 -17.71 -11.71 -20.08
CA PRO A 88 -18.28 -10.73 -19.17
C PRO A 88 -19.78 -10.97 -18.98
N GLN A 89 -20.32 -10.64 -17.81
CA GLN A 89 -21.71 -10.90 -17.44
C GLN A 89 -22.63 -9.68 -17.69
N GLN A 90 -22.16 -8.48 -17.40
CA GLN A 90 -22.97 -7.24 -17.46
C GLN A 90 -22.35 -6.15 -18.33
N SER A 91 -21.09 -6.26 -18.68
CA SER A 91 -20.37 -5.25 -19.43
C SER A 91 -19.66 -5.88 -20.65
N ASP A 92 -18.99 -5.02 -21.45
CA ASP A 92 -18.13 -5.50 -22.54
C ASP A 92 -16.71 -5.82 -22.06
N TYR A 93 -16.34 -5.38 -20.85
CA TYR A 93 -15.00 -5.52 -20.27
C TYR A 93 -15.01 -6.33 -18.99
N LYS A 94 -13.89 -6.96 -18.69
CA LYS A 94 -13.54 -7.53 -17.40
C LYS A 94 -12.38 -6.77 -16.81
N VAL A 95 -12.37 -6.59 -15.51
CA VAL A 95 -11.30 -5.91 -14.79
C VAL A 95 -10.76 -6.83 -13.70
N ALA A 96 -9.44 -7.03 -13.69
CA ALA A 96 -8.74 -7.65 -12.59
C ALA A 96 -8.02 -6.56 -11.77
N ILE A 97 -8.24 -6.51 -10.47
CA ILE A 97 -7.53 -5.62 -9.55
C ILE A 97 -6.74 -6.49 -8.58
N ILE A 98 -5.42 -6.37 -8.60
CA ILE A 98 -4.51 -7.11 -7.73
C ILE A 98 -3.87 -6.12 -6.77
N HIS A 99 -4.30 -6.14 -5.52
CA HIS A 99 -3.74 -5.29 -4.46
C HIS A 99 -2.50 -5.93 -3.86
N ASP A 100 -1.56 -5.10 -3.37
CA ASP A 100 -0.31 -5.53 -2.76
C ASP A 100 0.43 -6.56 -3.64
N ALA A 101 0.59 -6.26 -4.94
CA ALA A 101 1.11 -7.20 -5.93
C ALA A 101 2.52 -7.73 -5.59
N GLU A 102 3.32 -7.01 -4.80
CA GLU A 102 4.61 -7.45 -4.26
C GLU A 102 4.49 -8.66 -3.32
N ARG A 103 3.29 -8.95 -2.84
CA ARG A 103 3.00 -10.09 -1.96
C ARG A 103 2.69 -11.38 -2.71
N MET A 104 2.69 -11.34 -4.05
CA MET A 104 2.58 -12.56 -4.85
C MET A 104 3.73 -13.51 -4.55
N MET A 105 3.39 -14.78 -4.27
CA MET A 105 4.42 -15.82 -4.23
C MET A 105 5.08 -15.94 -5.60
N PRO A 106 6.38 -16.32 -5.69
CA PRO A 106 7.07 -16.47 -6.98
C PRO A 106 6.34 -17.37 -7.97
N SER A 107 5.69 -18.43 -7.49
CA SER A 107 4.87 -19.32 -8.32
C SER A 107 3.59 -18.67 -8.81
N ALA A 108 2.96 -17.81 -8.01
CA ALA A 108 1.77 -17.02 -8.37
C ALA A 108 2.14 -15.96 -9.42
N ALA A 109 3.22 -15.24 -9.20
CA ALA A 109 3.73 -14.24 -10.12
C ALA A 109 4.09 -14.84 -11.49
N ASN A 110 4.76 -16.01 -11.51
CA ASN A 110 5.09 -16.71 -12.75
C ASN A 110 3.85 -17.22 -13.50
N ALA A 111 2.82 -17.72 -12.80
CA ALA A 111 1.56 -18.12 -13.43
C ALA A 111 0.92 -16.93 -14.16
N PHE A 112 0.88 -15.76 -13.51
CA PHE A 112 0.25 -14.56 -14.04
C PHE A 112 0.96 -13.94 -15.27
N LEU A 113 2.26 -14.26 -15.49
CA LEU A 113 3.00 -13.73 -16.65
C LEU A 113 2.32 -14.02 -17.97
N LYS A 114 1.72 -15.22 -18.12
CA LYS A 114 1.03 -15.60 -19.37
C LYS A 114 -0.18 -14.69 -19.62
N THR A 115 -0.96 -14.38 -18.60
CA THR A 115 -2.11 -13.47 -18.70
C THR A 115 -1.68 -12.02 -19.00
N LEU A 116 -0.50 -11.61 -18.51
CA LEU A 116 0.06 -10.29 -18.85
C LEU A 116 0.59 -10.21 -20.29
N GLU A 117 1.10 -11.32 -20.84
CA GLU A 117 1.61 -11.39 -22.23
C GLU A 117 0.48 -11.48 -23.25
N GLU A 118 -0.51 -12.32 -22.95
CA GLU A 118 -1.65 -12.60 -23.82
C GLU A 118 -2.95 -12.45 -23.03
N PRO A 119 -3.35 -11.22 -22.65
CA PRO A 119 -4.57 -11.01 -21.90
C PRO A 119 -5.79 -11.42 -22.72
N PRO A 120 -6.80 -12.04 -22.08
CA PRO A 120 -8.08 -12.30 -22.75
C PRO A 120 -8.68 -11.00 -23.31
N ASP A 121 -9.43 -11.11 -24.41
CA ASP A 121 -10.07 -9.95 -25.05
C ASP A 121 -10.88 -9.13 -24.04
N GLN A 122 -10.85 -7.80 -24.21
CA GLN A 122 -11.59 -6.85 -23.40
C GLN A 122 -11.30 -7.01 -21.88
N THR A 123 -10.04 -7.22 -21.53
CA THR A 123 -9.59 -7.38 -20.16
C THR A 123 -8.64 -6.23 -19.77
N LEU A 124 -8.89 -5.62 -18.60
CA LEU A 124 -8.04 -4.61 -17.98
C LEU A 124 -7.42 -5.18 -16.70
N LEU A 125 -6.10 -5.16 -16.62
CA LEU A 125 -5.32 -5.68 -15.48
C LEU A 125 -4.72 -4.52 -14.69
N LEU A 126 -5.08 -4.40 -13.42
CA LEU A 126 -4.66 -3.32 -12.53
C LEU A 126 -3.90 -3.91 -11.34
N LEU A 127 -2.64 -3.57 -11.21
CA LEU A 127 -1.79 -4.00 -10.10
C LEU A 127 -1.47 -2.76 -9.26
N THR A 128 -1.65 -2.85 -7.94
CA THR A 128 -1.19 -1.81 -7.01
C THR A 128 -0.03 -2.35 -6.18
N THR A 129 0.96 -1.51 -5.90
CA THR A 129 2.11 -1.89 -5.06
C THR A 129 2.80 -0.66 -4.47
N SER A 130 3.21 -0.77 -3.21
CA SER A 130 4.09 0.21 -2.56
C SER A 130 5.57 -0.10 -2.78
N LEU A 131 5.90 -1.35 -3.16
CA LEU A 131 7.26 -1.84 -3.40
C LEU A 131 7.44 -2.40 -4.81
N PRO A 132 7.48 -1.54 -5.84
CA PRO A 132 7.64 -2.01 -7.22
C PRO A 132 8.91 -2.83 -7.45
N GLU A 133 9.96 -2.59 -6.66
CA GLU A 133 11.23 -3.32 -6.79
C GLU A 133 11.18 -4.77 -6.25
N ALA A 134 10.19 -5.09 -5.42
CA ALA A 134 9.94 -6.45 -4.96
C ALA A 134 9.21 -7.32 -6.00
N LEU A 135 8.59 -6.70 -7.02
CA LEU A 135 7.98 -7.41 -8.13
C LEU A 135 9.02 -7.94 -9.11
N LEU A 136 8.70 -9.08 -9.74
CA LEU A 136 9.50 -9.60 -10.85
C LEU A 136 9.64 -8.54 -11.96
N GLU A 137 10.86 -8.38 -12.47
CA GLU A 137 11.12 -7.44 -13.58
C GLU A 137 10.27 -7.77 -14.82
N THR A 138 9.97 -9.05 -15.03
CA THR A 138 9.10 -9.54 -16.09
C THR A 138 7.65 -9.04 -15.98
N ILE A 139 7.10 -8.84 -14.79
CA ILE A 139 5.80 -8.20 -14.54
C ILE A 139 5.92 -6.70 -14.81
N ARG A 140 6.93 -6.06 -14.20
CA ARG A 140 7.15 -4.61 -14.33
C ARG A 140 7.33 -4.15 -15.77
N SER A 141 7.96 -4.97 -16.61
CA SER A 141 8.20 -4.65 -18.03
C SER A 141 6.97 -4.77 -18.92
N ARG A 142 5.92 -5.49 -18.47
CA ARG A 142 4.67 -5.72 -19.21
C ARG A 142 3.52 -4.82 -18.79
N CYS A 143 3.71 -4.03 -17.75
CA CYS A 143 2.72 -3.07 -17.26
C CYS A 143 3.11 -1.64 -17.59
N ILE A 144 2.12 -0.82 -17.92
CA ILE A 144 2.27 0.63 -17.99
C ILE A 144 2.42 1.14 -16.56
N ARG A 145 3.56 1.74 -16.24
CA ARG A 145 3.84 2.25 -14.90
C ARG A 145 3.13 3.58 -14.68
N LEU A 146 2.38 3.65 -13.59
CA LEU A 146 1.70 4.85 -13.13
C LEU A 146 2.17 5.18 -11.71
N PRO A 147 3.34 5.82 -11.55
CA PRO A 147 3.84 6.19 -10.25
C PRO A 147 3.07 7.39 -9.70
N LEU A 148 2.49 7.22 -8.52
CA LEU A 148 1.76 8.25 -7.80
C LEU A 148 2.63 8.87 -6.71
N TYR A 149 2.31 10.10 -6.36
CA TYR A 149 2.76 10.75 -5.14
C TYR A 149 1.65 11.66 -4.60
N SER A 150 1.54 11.78 -3.30
CA SER A 150 0.70 12.79 -2.70
C SER A 150 1.51 14.05 -2.43
N SER A 151 0.97 15.22 -2.80
CA SER A 151 1.47 16.50 -2.36
C SER A 151 0.83 16.93 -1.04
N GLU A 152 -0.15 16.21 -0.58
CA GLU A 152 -0.88 16.43 0.66
C GLU A 152 -0.12 15.80 1.84
N GLU A 153 -0.32 16.38 3.01
CA GLU A 153 0.17 15.77 4.24
C GLU A 153 -0.56 14.43 4.49
N PRO A 154 0.11 13.43 5.06
CA PRO A 154 -0.55 12.17 5.41
C PRO A 154 -1.81 12.42 6.25
N PRO A 155 -2.84 11.57 6.14
CA PRO A 155 -4.04 11.68 6.96
C PRO A 155 -3.68 11.81 8.43
N GLN A 156 -4.27 12.80 9.11
CA GLN A 156 -3.96 13.12 10.51
C GLN A 156 -4.95 12.43 11.46
N GLY A 157 -4.87 11.10 11.55
CA GLY A 157 -5.50 10.33 12.61
C GLY A 157 -4.86 10.59 13.98
N GLU A 158 -5.32 9.93 15.01
CA GLU A 158 -4.78 10.10 16.37
C GLU A 158 -3.32 9.62 16.48
N TYR A 159 -2.99 8.51 15.85
CA TYR A 159 -1.65 7.91 15.85
C TYR A 159 -0.67 8.75 15.02
N GLU A 160 -1.11 9.25 13.87
CA GLU A 160 -0.31 10.10 12.98
C GLU A 160 0.01 11.45 13.64
N LYS A 161 -0.94 12.05 14.37
CA LYS A 161 -0.71 13.27 15.16
C LYS A 161 0.33 13.05 16.26
N LYS A 162 0.28 11.91 16.95
CA LYS A 162 1.29 11.55 17.96
C LYS A 162 2.66 11.38 17.33
N ALA A 163 2.73 10.69 16.19
CA ALA A 163 3.98 10.49 15.45
C ALA A 163 4.56 11.84 14.97
N THR A 164 3.74 12.73 14.39
CA THR A 164 4.14 14.08 13.96
C THR A 164 4.72 14.87 15.13
N ALA A 165 4.02 14.91 16.27
CA ALA A 165 4.50 15.62 17.46
C ALA A 165 5.85 15.09 17.97
N TRP A 166 6.08 13.77 17.87
CA TRP A 166 7.38 13.20 18.23
C TRP A 166 8.46 13.55 17.20
N MET A 167 8.16 13.51 15.91
CA MET A 167 9.10 13.93 14.87
C MET A 167 9.52 15.38 15.08
N ASP A 168 8.59 16.28 15.38
CA ASP A 168 8.87 17.69 15.67
C ASP A 168 9.71 17.85 16.95
N SER A 169 9.48 17.03 17.97
CA SER A 169 10.26 17.05 19.20
C SER A 169 11.68 16.50 19.03
N PHE A 170 11.85 15.42 18.26
CA PHE A 170 13.13 14.74 18.10
C PHE A 170 14.01 15.36 17.01
N PHE A 171 13.43 16.03 16.01
CA PHE A 171 14.13 16.62 14.87
C PHE A 171 13.90 18.13 14.71
N GLY A 172 13.28 18.78 15.72
CA GLY A 172 13.07 20.22 15.76
C GLY A 172 14.32 21.01 16.18
N GLU A 173 14.17 22.34 16.27
CA GLU A 173 15.27 23.23 16.72
C GLU A 173 15.76 22.86 18.12
N GLY A 174 17.09 22.73 18.27
CA GLY A 174 17.73 22.36 19.52
C GLY A 174 17.68 20.87 19.88
N ALA A 175 17.28 20.00 18.95
CA ALA A 175 17.24 18.57 19.17
C ALA A 175 18.64 17.99 19.43
N ILE A 176 18.71 17.02 20.33
CA ILE A 176 19.93 16.26 20.64
C ILE A 176 19.93 15.00 19.78
N TYR A 177 20.85 14.92 18.84
CA TYR A 177 21.02 13.78 17.96
C TYR A 177 21.99 12.76 18.57
N ASP A 178 21.48 11.90 19.43
CA ASP A 178 22.27 10.82 20.04
C ASP A 178 21.62 9.46 19.88
N VAL A 179 22.36 8.42 20.22
CA VAL A 179 21.89 7.03 20.14
C VAL A 179 20.67 6.79 21.04
N ALA A 180 20.60 7.48 22.20
CA ALA A 180 19.49 7.33 23.13
C ALA A 180 18.20 7.90 22.52
N ALA A 181 18.27 9.05 21.84
CA ALA A 181 17.15 9.64 21.11
C ALA A 181 16.60 8.71 20.02
N ALA A 182 17.49 8.05 19.27
CA ALA A 182 17.09 7.06 18.25
C ALA A 182 16.30 5.90 18.84
N PHE A 183 16.78 5.30 19.94
CA PHE A 183 16.07 4.21 20.61
C PHE A 183 14.77 4.67 21.28
N GLN A 184 14.71 5.89 21.81
CA GLN A 184 13.46 6.44 22.35
C GLN A 184 12.42 6.60 21.25
N LEU A 185 12.79 7.14 20.09
CA LEU A 185 11.90 7.28 18.95
C LEU A 185 11.40 5.92 18.45
N ALA A 186 12.30 4.94 18.31
CA ALA A 186 11.93 3.57 17.95
C ALA A 186 10.91 2.97 18.93
N ARG A 187 11.12 3.15 20.23
CA ARG A 187 10.17 2.69 21.26
C ARG A 187 8.82 3.36 21.17
N HIS A 188 8.78 4.66 20.88
CA HIS A 188 7.52 5.38 20.68
C HIS A 188 6.74 4.82 19.50
N PHE A 189 7.40 4.59 18.36
CA PHE A 189 6.76 3.98 17.19
C PHE A 189 6.31 2.53 17.45
N GLN A 190 7.13 1.73 18.14
CA GLN A 190 6.73 0.38 18.58
C GLN A 190 5.48 0.41 19.47
N GLY A 191 5.41 1.38 20.40
CA GLY A 191 4.24 1.58 21.27
C GLY A 191 2.98 1.94 20.50
N LEU A 192 3.08 2.81 19.46
CA LEU A 192 1.94 3.10 18.58
C LEU A 192 1.48 1.86 17.82
N LEU A 193 2.42 1.12 17.22
CA LEU A 193 2.08 -0.10 16.47
C LEU A 193 1.46 -1.18 17.35
N ALA A 194 1.88 -1.27 18.62
CA ALA A 194 1.26 -2.16 19.60
C ALA A 194 -0.19 -1.76 19.91
N ALA A 195 -0.46 -0.46 20.12
CA ALA A 195 -1.80 0.06 20.36
C ALA A 195 -2.72 -0.14 19.13
N ILE A 196 -2.22 0.15 17.94
CA ILE A 196 -2.96 -0.09 16.68
C ILE A 196 -3.29 -1.57 16.52
N ARG A 197 -2.37 -2.47 16.86
CA ARG A 197 -2.58 -3.92 16.78
C ARG A 197 -3.64 -4.42 17.77
N GLU A 198 -3.65 -3.87 18.96
CA GLU A 198 -4.68 -4.16 19.97
C GLU A 198 -6.06 -3.71 19.51
N GLU A 199 -6.20 -2.45 19.08
CA GLU A 199 -7.45 -1.89 18.57
C GLU A 199 -7.98 -2.66 17.33
N ALA A 200 -7.09 -2.98 16.36
CA ALA A 200 -7.47 -3.73 15.17
C ALA A 200 -7.91 -5.17 15.51
N SER A 201 -7.28 -5.81 16.50
CA SER A 201 -7.67 -7.14 16.96
C SER A 201 -9.03 -7.13 17.66
N GLU A 202 -9.26 -6.16 18.55
CA GLU A 202 -10.53 -5.99 19.26
C GLU A 202 -11.68 -5.73 18.27
N SER A 203 -11.50 -4.81 17.32
CA SER A 203 -12.49 -4.51 16.29
C SER A 203 -12.83 -5.75 15.45
N ALA A 204 -11.82 -6.50 15.02
CA ALA A 204 -12.01 -7.72 14.23
C ALA A 204 -12.74 -8.82 15.02
N GLU A 205 -12.46 -8.96 16.32
CA GLU A 205 -13.15 -9.91 17.19
C GLU A 205 -14.61 -9.51 17.41
N GLU A 206 -14.90 -8.22 17.60
CA GLU A 206 -16.26 -7.71 17.74
C GLU A 206 -17.08 -7.95 16.47
N GLU A 207 -16.54 -7.61 15.30
CA GLU A 207 -17.19 -7.83 14.00
C GLU A 207 -17.46 -9.33 13.75
N PHE A 208 -16.49 -10.19 14.04
CA PHE A 208 -16.66 -11.63 13.95
C PHE A 208 -17.77 -12.15 14.87
N HIS A 209 -17.82 -11.67 16.12
CA HIS A 209 -18.88 -12.03 17.06
C HIS A 209 -20.26 -11.59 16.60
N LEU A 210 -20.40 -10.37 16.06
CA LEU A 210 -21.66 -9.87 15.50
C LEU A 210 -22.12 -10.73 14.32
N GLU A 211 -21.21 -11.04 13.39
CA GLU A 211 -21.52 -11.89 12.24
C GLU A 211 -21.92 -13.32 12.67
N LYS A 212 -21.22 -13.89 13.64
CA LYS A 212 -21.53 -15.20 14.20
C LYS A 212 -22.91 -15.26 14.85
N GLN A 213 -23.35 -14.19 15.51
CA GLN A 213 -24.69 -14.13 16.09
C GLN A 213 -25.79 -14.10 15.03
N HIS A 214 -25.54 -13.50 13.85
CA HIS A 214 -26.51 -13.38 12.78
C HIS A 214 -26.57 -14.63 11.90
N PHE A 215 -25.44 -15.22 11.55
CA PHE A 215 -25.33 -16.27 10.56
C PHE A 215 -24.98 -17.66 11.11
N GLY A 216 -24.51 -17.76 12.35
CA GLY A 216 -24.03 -19.02 12.94
C GLY A 216 -25.09 -20.14 13.10
N LYS A 217 -26.38 -19.80 12.90
CA LYS A 217 -27.48 -20.77 12.97
C LYS A 217 -27.92 -21.35 11.61
N THR A 218 -27.42 -20.81 10.51
CA THR A 218 -27.93 -21.08 9.15
C THR A 218 -26.92 -21.75 8.23
N THR A 219 -25.65 -21.90 8.64
CA THR A 219 -24.58 -22.35 7.75
C THR A 219 -23.97 -23.66 8.26
N GLU A 220 -24.05 -24.72 7.45
CA GLU A 220 -23.38 -26.00 7.67
C GLU A 220 -21.95 -25.94 7.10
N GLY A 221 -20.95 -26.46 7.85
CA GLY A 221 -19.58 -26.62 7.38
C GLY A 221 -18.54 -25.79 8.13
N ASN A 222 -17.34 -25.64 7.57
CA ASN A 222 -16.18 -24.94 8.17
C ASN A 222 -16.25 -23.41 8.03
N TRP A 223 -17.44 -22.82 7.98
CA TRP A 223 -17.67 -21.38 7.82
C TRP A 223 -16.99 -20.57 8.92
N GLU A 224 -17.16 -20.99 10.17
CA GLU A 224 -16.64 -20.26 11.36
C GLU A 224 -15.12 -20.11 11.31
N GLY A 225 -14.39 -21.17 10.97
CA GLY A 225 -12.94 -21.14 10.87
C GLY A 225 -12.44 -20.27 9.70
N ALA A 226 -13.14 -20.26 8.57
CA ALA A 226 -12.82 -19.42 7.43
C ALA A 226 -13.04 -17.94 7.76
N ARG A 227 -14.16 -17.60 8.42
CA ARG A 227 -14.46 -16.20 8.81
C ARG A 227 -13.52 -15.69 9.90
N GLU A 228 -13.18 -16.49 10.88
CA GLU A 228 -12.18 -16.12 11.89
C GLU A 228 -10.82 -15.78 11.23
N GLN A 229 -10.42 -16.57 10.23
CA GLN A 229 -9.19 -16.29 9.48
C GLN A 229 -9.29 -15.00 8.67
N TYR A 230 -10.44 -14.73 8.07
CA TYR A 230 -10.72 -13.50 7.34
C TYR A 230 -10.57 -12.27 8.25
N PHE A 231 -11.25 -12.24 9.40
CA PHE A 231 -11.17 -11.10 10.33
C PHE A 231 -9.76 -10.89 10.89
N LYS A 232 -9.03 -11.98 11.19
CA LYS A 232 -7.62 -11.88 11.57
C LYS A 232 -6.74 -11.29 10.46
N ALA A 233 -6.98 -11.66 9.21
CA ALA A 233 -6.25 -11.10 8.08
C ALA A 233 -6.60 -9.62 7.87
N THR A 234 -7.85 -9.22 8.08
CA THR A 234 -8.30 -7.82 8.01
C THR A 234 -7.63 -6.97 9.10
N ALA A 235 -7.58 -7.48 10.34
CA ALA A 235 -6.86 -6.80 11.42
C ALA A 235 -5.38 -6.59 11.08
N GLU A 236 -4.70 -7.62 10.59
CA GLU A 236 -3.32 -7.49 10.15
C GLU A 236 -3.13 -6.52 8.98
N ALA A 237 -4.07 -6.48 8.03
CA ALA A 237 -4.05 -5.50 6.94
C ALA A 237 -4.15 -4.06 7.48
N SER A 238 -5.04 -3.83 8.45
CA SER A 238 -5.18 -2.53 9.11
C SER A 238 -3.88 -2.08 9.79
N VAL A 239 -3.22 -2.98 10.54
CA VAL A 239 -1.92 -2.70 11.18
C VAL A 239 -0.85 -2.31 10.15
N LEU A 240 -0.76 -3.05 9.04
CA LEU A 240 0.21 -2.76 7.99
C LEU A 240 -0.06 -1.42 7.30
N SER A 241 -1.34 -1.09 7.09
CA SER A 241 -1.77 0.19 6.56
C SER A 241 -1.34 1.36 7.46
N HIS A 242 -1.65 1.29 8.76
CA HIS A 242 -1.23 2.31 9.73
C HIS A 242 0.29 2.39 9.87
N ARG A 243 1.01 1.26 9.81
CA ARG A 243 2.47 1.25 9.82
C ARG A 243 3.02 2.03 8.62
N SER A 244 2.46 1.83 7.43
CA SER A 244 2.84 2.60 6.24
C SER A 244 2.59 4.09 6.44
N LEU A 245 1.40 4.48 6.94
CA LEU A 245 1.06 5.88 7.24
C LEU A 245 2.02 6.50 8.26
N LEU A 246 2.42 5.78 9.31
CA LEU A 246 3.40 6.29 10.28
C LEU A 246 4.77 6.54 9.62
N ILE A 247 5.20 5.70 8.69
CA ILE A 247 6.44 5.94 7.92
C ILE A 247 6.27 7.11 6.95
N ASP A 248 5.08 7.30 6.38
CA ASP A 248 4.76 8.48 5.55
C ASP A 248 4.82 9.78 6.36
N VAL A 249 4.41 9.76 7.64
CA VAL A 249 4.59 10.91 8.55
C VAL A 249 6.08 11.23 8.72
N VAL A 250 6.94 10.22 8.88
CA VAL A 250 8.40 10.43 8.97
C VAL A 250 8.94 11.04 7.67
N ALA A 251 8.53 10.52 6.52
CA ALA A 251 8.93 11.05 5.22
C ALA A 251 8.44 12.49 5.01
N ALA A 252 7.18 12.79 5.36
CA ALA A 252 6.60 14.12 5.23
C ALA A 252 7.32 15.15 6.08
N HIS A 253 7.76 14.80 7.30
CA HIS A 253 8.55 15.68 8.16
C HIS A 253 9.85 16.14 7.46
N PHE A 254 10.65 15.21 6.94
CA PHE A 254 11.88 15.56 6.21
C PHE A 254 11.59 16.20 4.85
N GLY A 255 10.52 15.84 4.18
CA GLY A 255 10.06 16.46 2.93
C GLY A 255 9.70 17.93 3.10
N LYS A 256 9.05 18.30 4.21
CA LYS A 256 8.74 19.69 4.56
C LYS A 256 10.01 20.50 4.78
N GLN A 257 10.94 19.99 5.59
CA GLN A 257 12.24 20.65 5.80
C GLN A 257 13.02 20.81 4.48
N LEU A 258 12.96 19.82 3.58
CA LEU A 258 13.61 19.90 2.27
C LEU A 258 13.03 21.03 1.41
N LYS A 259 11.70 21.20 1.39
CA LYS A 259 11.05 22.32 0.69
C LYS A 259 11.52 23.67 1.24
N GLU A 260 11.59 23.81 2.56
CA GLU A 260 12.08 25.02 3.23
C GLU A 260 13.57 25.28 2.91
N ALA A 261 14.43 24.27 3.03
CA ALA A 261 15.86 24.35 2.71
C ALA A 261 16.13 24.72 1.25
N SER A 262 15.29 24.24 0.33
CA SER A 262 15.40 24.56 -1.11
C SER A 262 15.14 26.04 -1.41
N GLN A 263 14.31 26.70 -0.62
CA GLN A 263 14.04 28.15 -0.74
C GLN A 263 15.21 29.00 -0.22
N ILE A 264 15.95 28.50 0.78
CA ILE A 264 17.08 29.21 1.42
C ILE A 264 18.40 28.90 0.70
N SER A 265 18.42 28.02 -0.31
CA SER A 265 19.61 27.61 -1.10
C SER A 265 20.76 27.02 -0.28
N SER A 266 20.49 26.35 0.82
CA SER A 266 21.49 25.65 1.63
C SER A 266 21.80 24.24 1.05
N GLN A 267 22.82 24.17 0.20
CA GLN A 267 23.17 22.91 -0.50
C GLN A 267 23.58 21.77 0.44
N LYS A 268 24.26 22.07 1.56
CA LYS A 268 24.59 21.06 2.58
C LYS A 268 23.34 20.48 3.23
N GLU A 269 22.39 21.33 3.57
CA GLU A 269 21.14 20.94 4.21
C GLU A 269 20.27 20.09 3.27
N ILE A 270 20.17 20.50 2.01
CA ILE A 270 19.46 19.73 0.97
C ILE A 270 20.04 18.32 0.86
N VAL A 271 21.36 18.16 0.80
CA VAL A 271 22.00 16.83 0.72
C VAL A 271 21.73 15.99 1.97
N ARG A 272 21.76 16.60 3.15
CA ARG A 272 21.43 15.95 4.42
C ARG A 272 20.00 15.42 4.41
N LEU A 273 19.04 16.24 4.03
CA LEU A 273 17.61 15.89 4.01
C LEU A 273 17.28 14.84 2.93
N LEU A 274 17.94 14.88 1.78
CA LEU A 274 17.82 13.84 0.77
C LEU A 274 18.32 12.48 1.29
N ARG A 275 19.42 12.45 2.04
CA ARG A 275 19.90 11.22 2.68
C ARG A 275 18.96 10.72 3.77
N ALA A 276 18.35 11.63 4.53
CA ALA A 276 17.33 11.24 5.51
C ALA A 276 16.12 10.58 4.83
N LEU A 277 15.61 11.16 3.74
CA LEU A 277 14.53 10.55 2.95
C LEU A 277 14.94 9.19 2.36
N GLU A 278 16.15 9.05 1.85
CA GLU A 278 16.67 7.77 1.39
C GLU A 278 16.69 6.72 2.53
N THR A 279 17.05 7.13 3.74
CA THR A 279 17.03 6.26 4.92
C THR A 279 15.60 5.85 5.30
N VAL A 280 14.62 6.76 5.19
CA VAL A 280 13.20 6.43 5.41
C VAL A 280 12.73 5.37 4.40
N GLU A 281 13.10 5.49 3.14
CA GLU A 281 12.73 4.49 2.12
C GLU A 281 13.42 3.11 2.38
N LYS A 282 14.65 3.09 2.87
CA LYS A 282 15.31 1.86 3.32
C LYS A 282 14.60 1.24 4.52
N LEU A 283 14.14 2.06 5.48
CA LEU A 283 13.35 1.58 6.62
C LEU A 283 12.03 0.97 6.15
N ARG A 284 11.31 1.63 5.24
CA ARG A 284 10.10 1.10 4.60
C ARG A 284 10.37 -0.26 3.98
N ALA A 285 11.36 -0.36 3.11
CA ALA A 285 11.74 -1.60 2.44
C ALA A 285 12.11 -2.73 3.43
N SER A 286 12.77 -2.40 4.55
CA SER A 286 13.13 -3.38 5.59
C SER A 286 11.89 -3.91 6.31
N LEU A 287 10.92 -3.03 6.64
CA LEU A 287 9.66 -3.41 7.29
C LEU A 287 8.77 -4.30 6.41
N GLU A 288 8.82 -4.10 5.10
CA GLU A 288 8.04 -4.87 4.13
C GLU A 288 8.78 -6.14 3.69
N GLY A 289 10.12 -6.13 3.72
CA GLY A 289 10.99 -7.25 3.38
C GLY A 289 11.06 -8.38 4.40
N GLY A 290 10.29 -8.29 5.51
CA GLY A 290 10.21 -9.35 6.53
C GLY A 290 11.31 -9.30 7.60
N VAL A 291 12.02 -8.19 7.72
CA VAL A 291 12.88 -7.92 8.87
C VAL A 291 12.01 -7.76 10.11
N GLN A 292 12.47 -8.25 11.27
CA GLN A 292 11.74 -8.07 12.52
C GLN A 292 11.47 -6.58 12.77
N GLU A 293 10.20 -6.22 12.98
CA GLU A 293 9.70 -4.84 13.08
C GLU A 293 10.48 -3.98 14.07
N ALA A 294 10.74 -4.53 15.28
CA ALA A 294 11.51 -3.81 16.30
C ALA A 294 12.94 -3.48 15.81
N LEU A 295 13.61 -4.46 15.21
CA LEU A 295 14.98 -4.28 14.71
C LEU A 295 15.03 -3.31 13.53
N ALA A 296 14.07 -3.36 12.61
CA ALA A 296 13.99 -2.44 11.49
C ALA A 296 13.80 -0.99 11.97
N LEU A 297 12.91 -0.76 12.94
CA LEU A 297 12.70 0.58 13.52
C LEU A 297 13.93 1.09 14.26
N GLU A 298 14.57 0.26 15.09
CA GLU A 298 15.78 0.65 15.82
C GLU A 298 16.94 1.00 14.87
N ALA A 299 17.19 0.16 13.87
CA ALA A 299 18.24 0.39 12.88
C ALA A 299 17.94 1.63 12.02
N GLY A 300 16.69 1.77 11.54
CA GLY A 300 16.27 2.90 10.71
C GLY A 300 16.35 4.23 11.44
N PHE A 301 15.84 4.33 12.67
CA PHE A 301 15.93 5.58 13.44
C PHE A 301 17.35 5.88 13.90
N LEU A 302 18.18 4.88 14.16
CA LEU A 302 19.60 5.09 14.45
C LEU A 302 20.33 5.68 13.22
N GLU A 303 20.06 5.18 12.02
CA GLU A 303 20.63 5.73 10.79
C GLU A 303 20.10 7.16 10.51
N LEU A 304 18.82 7.42 10.77
CA LEU A 304 18.23 8.77 10.64
C LEU A 304 18.89 9.78 11.58
N VAL A 305 19.03 9.44 12.86
CA VAL A 305 19.69 10.30 13.84
C VAL A 305 21.15 10.53 13.46
N ASN A 306 21.88 9.52 13.03
CA ASN A 306 23.25 9.66 12.54
C ASN A 306 23.34 10.55 11.30
N THR A 307 22.36 10.50 10.42
CA THR A 307 22.30 11.35 9.22
C THR A 307 21.98 12.80 9.60
N ALA A 308 21.12 13.00 10.59
CA ALA A 308 20.74 14.30 11.10
C ALA A 308 21.88 14.97 11.93
N SER A 309 22.72 14.19 12.62
CA SER A 309 23.80 14.67 13.48
C SER A 309 25.11 15.03 12.76
N LYS A 310 25.28 14.63 11.51
CA LYS A 310 26.50 14.94 10.75
C LYS A 310 26.40 16.38 10.20
N GLU A 311 27.10 17.32 10.88
CA GLU A 311 27.39 18.67 10.40
C GLU A 311 28.20 18.70 9.09
#